data_2dbeedcd748b4082cdc850697778ce5d
#
_entry.id   2dbeedcd748b4082cdc850697778ce5d
#
_cell.length_a   1.000
_cell.length_b   1.000
_cell.length_c   1.000
_cell.angle_alpha   90.00
_cell.angle_beta   90.00
_cell.angle_gamma   90.00
#
_symmetry.space_group_name_H-M   'P 1'
#
loop_
_entity.id
_entity.type
_entity.pdbx_description
1 polymer ?
#
loop_
_entity_poly.entity_id
_entity_poly.type
_entity_poly.pdbx_seq_one_letter_code
_entity_poly.pdbx_strand_id
1 'polypeptide(L)'
;VTPKWNIHGEFVKNLRVLPLNNEKPHSFNYGLSYGTADVLKPRSYSIGIDYIYSQAGTYFGGSGNDIADQYMGHVYKNWHGMKNVPAYFADKMDALTDGNPANDHKNFGGAKFFLAKASYVPMKGLIVEADYGFNAKDMGGKKMDNMFMLKATAYIK
;
A
#
# COMPACT_ATOMS: atom_id res chain seq x y z
N VAL A 1 23.07 -3.43 20.90
CA VAL A 1 22.74 -2.32 19.98
C VAL A 1 21.65 -1.51 20.66
N THR A 2 21.91 -0.24 20.93
CA THR A 2 20.92 0.66 21.51
C THR A 2 19.83 0.92 20.47
N PRO A 3 18.56 0.77 20.80
CA PRO A 3 17.49 1.09 19.90
C PRO A 3 17.59 2.55 19.44
N LYS A 4 17.46 2.77 18.15
CA LYS A 4 17.58 4.12 17.57
C LYS A 4 16.27 4.50 16.90
N TRP A 5 15.93 5.77 16.97
CA TRP A 5 14.91 6.37 16.15
C TRP A 5 15.42 6.50 14.71
N ASN A 6 14.55 6.19 13.78
CA ASN A 6 14.79 6.37 12.35
C ASN A 6 13.61 7.10 11.71
N ILE A 7 13.91 8.19 11.01
CA ILE A 7 12.95 8.94 10.20
C ILE A 7 13.27 8.61 8.75
N HIS A 8 12.26 8.26 7.97
CA HIS A 8 12.43 7.93 6.55
C HIS A 8 11.35 8.58 5.71
N GLY A 9 11.64 8.73 4.44
CA GLY A 9 10.69 9.22 3.46
C GLY A 9 11.12 8.81 2.05
N GLU A 10 10.13 8.60 1.20
CA GLU A 10 10.30 8.25 -0.20
C GLU A 10 9.33 9.05 -1.05
N PHE A 11 9.77 9.46 -2.23
CA PHE A 11 8.93 10.05 -3.25
C PHE A 11 9.17 9.34 -4.59
N VAL A 12 8.11 8.88 -5.21
CA VAL A 12 8.11 8.22 -6.51
C VAL A 12 7.20 8.98 -7.46
N LYS A 13 7.63 9.20 -8.69
CA LYS A 13 6.81 9.84 -9.73
C LYS A 13 6.98 9.08 -11.05
N ASN A 14 5.87 8.69 -11.64
CA ASN A 14 5.87 8.19 -13.00
C ASN A 14 6.03 9.38 -13.96
N LEU A 15 7.06 9.36 -14.79
CA LEU A 15 7.33 10.45 -15.76
C LEU A 15 6.47 10.34 -17.03
N ARG A 16 5.83 9.20 -17.26
CA ARG A 16 4.89 9.02 -18.37
C ARG A 16 3.50 9.47 -17.96
N VAL A 17 2.82 10.12 -18.88
CA VAL A 17 1.38 10.34 -18.78
C VAL A 17 0.69 9.01 -19.01
N LEU A 18 -0.09 8.56 -18.03
CA LEU A 18 -0.85 7.33 -18.16
C LEU A 18 -2.09 7.57 -19.02
N PRO A 19 -2.40 6.67 -19.99
CA PRO A 19 -3.62 6.78 -20.79
C PRO A 19 -4.91 6.75 -19.97
N LEU A 20 -4.82 6.19 -18.77
CA LEU A 20 -5.96 5.93 -17.90
C LEU A 20 -6.55 7.21 -17.29
N ASN A 21 -5.74 8.14 -16.85
CA ASN A 21 -6.18 9.36 -16.19
C ASN A 21 -5.58 10.64 -16.80
N ASN A 22 -4.76 10.51 -17.84
CA ASN A 22 -4.03 11.59 -18.47
C ASN A 22 -3.12 12.38 -17.51
N GLU A 23 -2.65 11.73 -16.45
CA GLU A 23 -1.80 12.31 -15.41
C GLU A 23 -0.46 11.56 -15.28
N LYS A 24 0.49 12.20 -14.61
CA LYS A 24 1.76 11.61 -14.16
C LYS A 24 1.64 11.25 -12.69
N PRO A 25 1.24 10.01 -12.35
CA PRO A 25 0.97 9.67 -10.97
C PRO A 25 2.23 9.71 -10.12
N HIS A 26 2.02 10.04 -8.86
CA HIS A 26 3.07 10.08 -7.86
C HIS A 26 2.63 9.42 -6.56
N SER A 27 3.62 9.02 -5.79
CA SER A 27 3.45 8.50 -4.43
C SER A 27 4.49 9.13 -3.53
N PHE A 28 4.13 9.31 -2.28
CA PHE A 28 5.09 9.58 -1.23
C PHE A 28 4.72 8.80 0.03
N ASN A 29 5.73 8.40 0.75
CA ASN A 29 5.60 7.91 2.11
C ASN A 29 6.58 8.67 3.01
N TYR A 30 6.22 8.78 4.27
CA TYR A 30 7.11 9.20 5.32
C TYR A 30 6.73 8.52 6.63
N GLY A 31 7.73 8.22 7.44
CA GLY A 31 7.50 7.49 8.65
C GLY A 31 8.58 7.66 9.70
N LEU A 32 8.24 7.15 10.86
CA LEU A 32 9.08 7.10 12.04
C LEU A 32 9.11 5.69 12.55
N SER A 33 10.28 5.19 12.87
CA SER A 33 10.44 3.88 13.48
C SER A 33 11.44 3.89 14.65
N TYR A 34 11.30 2.91 15.52
CA TYR A 34 12.16 2.72 16.68
C TYR A 34 12.58 1.27 16.78
N GLY A 35 13.86 1.04 17.03
CA GLY A 35 14.43 -0.29 17.16
C GLY A 35 14.82 -0.90 15.83
N THR A 36 15.27 -2.14 15.90
CA THR A 36 15.62 -2.97 14.72
C THR A 36 15.36 -4.43 15.07
N ALA A 37 14.48 -5.07 14.32
CA ALA A 37 14.27 -6.52 14.40
C ALA A 37 15.34 -7.20 13.51
N ASP A 38 16.28 -7.88 14.16
CA ASP A 38 17.38 -8.61 13.49
C ASP A 38 17.14 -10.11 13.68
N VAL A 39 16.84 -10.84 12.62
CA VAL A 39 16.51 -12.26 12.65
C VAL A 39 17.60 -13.13 13.30
N LEU A 40 18.82 -12.64 13.36
CA LEU A 40 19.95 -13.31 14.02
C LEU A 40 20.04 -12.99 15.51
N LYS A 41 19.27 -11.99 15.99
CA LYS A 41 19.30 -11.51 17.39
C LYS A 41 17.96 -11.75 18.06
N PRO A 42 17.80 -12.84 18.83
CA PRO A 42 16.60 -13.06 19.62
C PRO A 42 16.24 -11.87 20.51
N ARG A 43 14.94 -11.61 20.70
CA ARG A 43 14.36 -10.52 21.47
C ARG A 43 14.60 -9.12 20.88
N SER A 44 15.15 -9.03 19.66
CA SER A 44 15.18 -7.77 18.94
C SER A 44 13.78 -7.44 18.40
N TYR A 45 13.47 -6.15 18.32
CA TYR A 45 12.18 -5.67 17.84
C TYR A 45 12.30 -4.34 17.10
N SER A 46 11.32 -4.05 16.32
CA SER A 46 11.07 -2.72 15.76
C SER A 46 9.60 -2.38 15.81
N ILE A 47 9.29 -1.10 15.98
CA ILE A 47 7.93 -0.56 15.82
C ILE A 47 8.02 0.69 14.97
N GLY A 48 6.96 0.99 14.23
CA GLY A 48 6.95 2.17 13.37
C GLY A 48 5.55 2.55 12.94
N ILE A 49 5.45 3.74 12.38
CA ILE A 49 4.25 4.25 11.74
C ILE A 49 4.65 5.02 10.48
N ASP A 50 3.96 4.75 9.39
CA ASP A 50 4.12 5.43 8.12
C ASP A 50 2.81 6.11 7.72
N TYR A 51 2.90 7.25 7.09
CA TYR A 51 1.83 7.79 6.28
C TYR A 51 2.15 7.55 4.81
N ILE A 52 1.20 6.98 4.10
CA ILE A 52 1.33 6.62 2.70
C ILE A 52 0.26 7.37 1.90
N TYR A 53 0.69 8.03 0.84
CA TYR A 53 -0.14 8.60 -0.20
C TYR A 53 0.33 8.02 -1.53
N SER A 54 -0.52 7.33 -2.24
CA SER A 54 -0.15 6.71 -3.51
C SER A 54 -1.26 6.84 -4.53
N GLN A 55 -0.98 7.52 -5.63
CA GLN A 55 -1.85 7.55 -6.80
C GLN A 55 -1.70 6.26 -7.60
N ALA A 56 -2.79 5.84 -8.24
CA ALA A 56 -2.77 4.68 -9.11
C ALA A 56 -1.79 4.83 -10.27
N GLY A 57 -1.10 3.74 -10.58
CA GLY A 57 -0.12 3.71 -11.66
C GLY A 57 1.26 4.26 -11.28
N THR A 58 1.49 4.57 -10.01
CA THR A 58 2.83 4.93 -9.53
C THR A 58 3.73 3.70 -9.46
N TYR A 59 3.20 2.59 -8.96
CA TYR A 59 3.92 1.32 -8.86
C TYR A 59 3.40 0.31 -9.89
N PHE A 60 4.32 -0.43 -10.50
CA PHE A 60 4.02 -1.58 -11.34
C PHE A 60 4.38 -2.84 -10.54
N GLY A 61 3.38 -3.67 -10.21
CA GLY A 61 3.60 -4.94 -9.52
C GLY A 61 3.57 -4.91 -8.00
N GLY A 62 3.09 -3.81 -7.41
CA GLY A 62 2.94 -3.68 -5.96
C GLY A 62 4.05 -2.89 -5.28
N SER A 63 3.83 -2.54 -4.02
CA SER A 63 4.75 -1.73 -3.20
C SER A 63 5.69 -2.56 -2.33
N GLY A 64 5.49 -3.88 -2.29
CA GLY A 64 6.21 -4.77 -1.39
C GLY A 64 5.67 -4.82 0.04
N ASN A 65 4.54 -4.14 0.31
CA ASN A 65 3.78 -4.26 1.56
C ASN A 65 2.36 -4.71 1.26
N ASP A 66 1.96 -5.85 1.84
CA ASP A 66 0.69 -6.50 1.53
C ASP A 66 -0.54 -5.64 1.87
N ILE A 67 -0.52 -4.89 2.97
CA ILE A 67 -1.62 -3.97 3.33
C ILE A 67 -1.66 -2.77 2.37
N ALA A 68 -0.52 -2.19 2.03
CA ALA A 68 -0.44 -1.10 1.08
C ALA A 68 -0.97 -1.54 -0.30
N ASP A 69 -0.60 -2.72 -0.74
CA ASP A 69 -1.05 -3.29 -2.02
C ASP A 69 -2.56 -3.56 -2.02
N GLN A 70 -3.15 -4.01 -0.92
CA GLN A 70 -4.59 -4.18 -0.78
C GLN A 70 -5.33 -2.84 -0.88
N TYR A 71 -4.86 -1.79 -0.22
CA TYR A 71 -5.47 -0.46 -0.34
C TYR A 71 -5.30 0.13 -1.74
N MET A 72 -4.14 -0.04 -2.36
CA MET A 72 -3.87 0.45 -3.71
C MET A 72 -4.58 -0.38 -4.79
N GLY A 73 -4.85 -1.65 -4.53
CA GLY A 73 -5.54 -2.56 -5.44
C GLY A 73 -7.02 -2.21 -5.70
N HIS A 74 -7.63 -1.37 -4.86
CA HIS A 74 -8.97 -0.81 -5.13
C HIS A 74 -9.01 0.23 -6.27
N VAL A 75 -8.00 0.21 -7.10
CA VAL A 75 -7.68 1.14 -8.17
C VAL A 75 -8.74 1.25 -9.26
N TYR A 76 -9.60 0.26 -9.40
CA TYR A 76 -10.36 0.08 -10.62
C TYR A 76 -11.82 0.52 -10.58
N LYS A 77 -12.24 1.23 -9.53
CA LYS A 77 -13.64 1.68 -9.43
C LYS A 77 -14.08 2.68 -10.51
N ASN A 78 -13.14 3.25 -11.27
CA ASN A 78 -13.40 4.31 -12.24
C ASN A 78 -12.89 3.97 -13.64
N TRP A 79 -12.95 2.71 -14.01
CA TRP A 79 -12.40 2.23 -15.28
C TRP A 79 -13.13 2.75 -16.52
N HIS A 80 -14.40 3.15 -16.42
CA HIS A 80 -15.18 3.73 -17.51
C HIS A 80 -14.58 5.03 -18.08
N GLY A 81 -13.80 5.76 -17.29
CA GLY A 81 -13.01 6.90 -17.73
C GLY A 81 -11.76 6.54 -18.53
N MET A 82 -11.41 5.25 -18.61
CA MET A 82 -10.23 4.78 -19.34
C MET A 82 -10.48 4.78 -20.83
N LYS A 83 -9.66 5.50 -21.59
CA LYS A 83 -9.69 5.44 -23.04
C LYS A 83 -9.03 4.12 -23.51
N ASN A 84 -9.70 3.42 -24.45
CA ASN A 84 -9.15 2.21 -25.10
C ASN A 84 -9.02 0.97 -24.21
N VAL A 85 -9.91 0.76 -23.24
CA VAL A 85 -9.98 -0.52 -22.52
C VAL A 85 -10.49 -1.60 -23.47
N PRO A 86 -9.79 -2.72 -23.66
CA PRO A 86 -10.31 -3.84 -24.45
C PRO A 86 -11.64 -4.35 -23.86
N ALA A 87 -12.61 -4.70 -24.72
CA ALA A 87 -13.93 -5.16 -24.28
C ALA A 87 -13.87 -6.29 -23.24
N TYR A 88 -12.94 -7.23 -23.40
CA TYR A 88 -12.69 -8.31 -22.43
C TYR A 88 -12.33 -7.80 -21.02
N PHE A 89 -11.62 -6.67 -20.94
CA PHE A 89 -11.29 -6.04 -19.65
C PHE A 89 -12.50 -5.31 -19.08
N ALA A 90 -13.30 -4.69 -19.94
CA ALA A 90 -14.49 -3.96 -19.58
C ALA A 90 -15.48 -4.85 -18.81
N ASP A 91 -15.82 -6.00 -19.33
CA ASP A 91 -16.76 -6.95 -18.70
C ASP A 91 -16.28 -7.44 -17.33
N LYS A 92 -14.96 -7.65 -17.18
CA LYS A 92 -14.39 -8.06 -15.88
C LYS A 92 -14.36 -6.92 -14.88
N MET A 93 -14.17 -5.71 -15.33
CA MET A 93 -14.12 -4.54 -14.47
C MET A 93 -15.51 -4.15 -14.02
N ASP A 94 -16.55 -4.27 -14.86
CA ASP A 94 -17.95 -4.09 -14.46
C ASP A 94 -18.37 -5.09 -13.37
N ALA A 95 -17.87 -6.31 -13.42
CA ALA A 95 -18.10 -7.30 -12.38
C ALA A 95 -17.42 -6.98 -11.03
N LEU A 96 -16.35 -6.17 -11.04
CA LEU A 96 -15.59 -5.78 -9.86
C LEU A 96 -15.98 -4.41 -9.30
N THR A 97 -16.74 -3.63 -10.07
CA THR A 97 -17.22 -2.30 -9.71
C THR A 97 -18.75 -2.31 -9.62
N ASP A 98 -19.36 -1.22 -9.16
CA ASP A 98 -20.82 -1.11 -9.12
C ASP A 98 -21.46 -0.88 -10.51
N GLY A 99 -20.65 -0.90 -11.57
CA GLY A 99 -21.08 -0.72 -12.96
C GLY A 99 -21.69 0.65 -13.27
N ASN A 100 -21.61 1.62 -12.35
CA ASN A 100 -22.22 2.94 -12.51
C ASN A 100 -21.22 4.00 -12.97
N PRO A 101 -21.28 4.41 -14.26
CA PRO A 101 -20.38 5.43 -14.83
C PRO A 101 -20.43 6.77 -14.12
N ALA A 102 -21.53 7.08 -13.41
CA ALA A 102 -21.69 8.33 -12.68
C ALA A 102 -20.73 8.42 -11.48
N ASN A 103 -20.26 7.28 -10.98
CA ASN A 103 -19.34 7.19 -9.86
C ASN A 103 -17.86 7.19 -10.30
N ASP A 104 -17.59 7.18 -11.60
CA ASP A 104 -16.26 6.91 -12.15
C ASP A 104 -15.31 8.11 -12.24
N HIS A 105 -15.80 9.32 -12.17
CA HIS A 105 -15.04 10.39 -12.80
C HIS A 105 -14.03 11.10 -11.96
N LYS A 106 -13.76 10.72 -10.75
CA LYS A 106 -12.86 11.55 -9.94
C LYS A 106 -11.78 10.80 -9.19
N ASN A 107 -11.83 9.47 -9.11
CA ASN A 107 -10.98 8.72 -8.20
C ASN A 107 -10.35 7.51 -8.87
N PHE A 108 -9.61 7.77 -9.92
CA PHE A 108 -8.80 6.73 -10.53
C PHE A 108 -7.75 6.27 -9.53
N GLY A 109 -8.11 5.27 -8.75
CA GLY A 109 -7.27 4.48 -7.89
C GLY A 109 -6.24 5.21 -7.04
N GLY A 110 -5.72 4.49 -6.13
CA GLY A 110 -4.80 4.97 -5.13
C GLY A 110 -5.49 5.17 -3.80
N ALA A 111 -4.67 5.33 -2.79
CA ALA A 111 -5.13 5.48 -1.42
C ALA A 111 -4.19 6.36 -0.61
N LYS A 112 -4.72 6.89 0.49
CA LYS A 112 -3.95 7.54 1.56
C LYS A 112 -4.35 6.94 2.89
N PHE A 113 -3.38 6.53 3.68
CA PHE A 113 -3.60 5.81 4.94
C PHE A 113 -2.39 5.88 5.86
N PHE A 114 -2.60 5.51 7.11
CA PHE A 114 -1.52 5.23 8.05
C PHE A 114 -1.28 3.72 8.13
N LEU A 115 -0.02 3.34 8.28
CA LEU A 115 0.43 1.96 8.45
C LEU A 115 1.29 1.86 9.70
N ALA A 116 0.72 1.30 10.78
CA ALA A 116 1.50 0.91 11.95
C ALA A 116 2.14 -0.46 11.70
N LYS A 117 3.41 -0.58 12.06
CA LYS A 117 4.21 -1.80 11.85
C LYS A 117 4.89 -2.21 13.14
N ALA A 118 4.94 -3.49 13.42
CA ALA A 118 5.72 -4.06 14.50
C ALA A 118 6.38 -5.35 14.04
N SER A 119 7.64 -5.55 14.43
CA SER A 119 8.38 -6.78 14.17
C SER A 119 9.07 -7.24 15.42
N TYR A 120 9.07 -8.54 15.68
CA TYR A 120 9.70 -9.15 16.84
C TYR A 120 10.40 -10.45 16.45
N VAL A 121 11.57 -10.69 17.01
CA VAL A 121 12.35 -11.92 16.80
C VAL A 121 12.33 -12.74 18.11
N PRO A 122 11.40 -13.71 18.25
CA PRO A 122 11.31 -14.52 19.47
C PRO A 122 12.52 -15.44 19.67
N MET A 123 13.04 -15.97 18.57
CA MET A 123 14.23 -16.83 18.54
C MET A 123 15.02 -16.61 17.25
N LYS A 124 16.28 -17.00 17.25
CA LYS A 124 17.14 -16.92 16.07
C LYS A 124 16.51 -17.67 14.88
N GLY A 125 16.40 -17.00 13.76
CA GLY A 125 15.81 -17.56 12.54
C GLY A 125 14.29 -17.44 12.43
N LEU A 126 13.60 -16.85 13.42
CA LEU A 126 12.16 -16.62 13.37
C LEU A 126 11.85 -15.14 13.60
N ILE A 127 11.08 -14.53 12.70
CA ILE A 127 10.56 -13.17 12.84
C ILE A 127 9.03 -13.21 12.75
N VAL A 128 8.38 -12.46 13.62
CA VAL A 128 6.93 -12.21 13.60
C VAL A 128 6.70 -10.74 13.31
N GLU A 129 5.84 -10.46 12.36
CA GLU A 129 5.52 -9.12 11.87
C GLU A 129 4.02 -8.90 11.97
N ALA A 130 3.63 -7.72 12.44
CA ALA A 130 2.25 -7.29 12.52
C ALA A 130 2.12 -5.91 11.88
N ASP A 131 1.22 -5.79 10.92
CA ASP A 131 0.92 -4.54 10.24
C ASP A 131 -0.55 -4.18 10.45
N TYR A 132 -0.82 -2.89 10.68
CA TYR A 132 -2.17 -2.36 10.83
C TYR A 132 -2.36 -1.09 10.01
N GLY A 133 -3.18 -1.21 8.96
CA GLY A 133 -3.60 -0.11 8.11
C GLY A 133 -4.87 0.54 8.64
N PHE A 134 -4.84 1.87 8.83
CA PHE A 134 -5.97 2.59 9.39
C PHE A 134 -6.14 4.00 8.82
N ASN A 135 -7.32 4.58 9.07
CA ASN A 135 -7.72 5.88 8.54
C ASN A 135 -7.55 5.98 7.02
N ALA A 136 -7.75 4.84 6.35
CA ALA A 136 -7.59 4.74 4.92
C ALA A 136 -8.73 5.44 4.18
N LYS A 137 -8.37 6.14 3.11
CA LYS A 137 -9.29 6.81 2.19
C LYS A 137 -8.79 6.63 0.77
N ASP A 138 -9.70 6.46 -0.17
CA ASP A 138 -9.39 6.59 -1.58
C ASP A 138 -9.04 8.04 -1.96
N MET A 139 -8.65 8.28 -3.20
CA MET A 139 -8.31 9.63 -3.67
C MET A 139 -9.51 10.59 -3.67
N GLY A 140 -10.74 10.08 -3.67
CA GLY A 140 -11.97 10.85 -3.53
C GLY A 140 -12.38 11.17 -2.11
N GLY A 141 -11.63 10.66 -1.14
CA GLY A 141 -11.89 10.87 0.27
C GLY A 141 -12.87 9.87 0.88
N LYS A 142 -13.34 8.86 0.13
CA LYS A 142 -14.20 7.80 0.65
C LYS A 142 -13.40 6.93 1.62
N LYS A 143 -13.95 6.72 2.80
CA LYS A 143 -13.34 5.89 3.83
C LYS A 143 -13.26 4.42 3.37
N MET A 144 -12.14 3.80 3.65
CA MET A 144 -11.86 2.37 3.46
C MET A 144 -11.75 1.68 4.82
N ASP A 145 -11.97 0.38 4.85
CA ASP A 145 -11.88 -0.41 6.07
C ASP A 145 -10.44 -0.51 6.59
N ASN A 146 -10.30 -0.63 7.91
CA ASN A 146 -9.01 -0.91 8.51
C ASN A 146 -8.60 -2.36 8.19
N MET A 147 -7.31 -2.58 8.02
CA MET A 147 -6.75 -3.90 7.70
C MET A 147 -5.70 -4.29 8.72
N PHE A 148 -5.65 -5.57 9.05
CA PHE A 148 -4.65 -6.13 9.93
C PHE A 148 -3.99 -7.34 9.26
N MET A 149 -2.69 -7.44 9.38
CA MET A 149 -1.89 -8.56 8.91
C MET A 149 -0.99 -9.06 10.05
N LEU A 150 -0.88 -10.37 10.16
CA LEU A 150 0.11 -11.03 11.00
C LEU A 150 0.87 -12.04 10.15
N LYS A 151 2.19 -11.96 10.15
CA LYS A 151 3.08 -12.82 9.38
C LYS A 151 4.17 -13.38 10.26
N ALA A 152 4.49 -14.65 10.09
CA ALA A 152 5.64 -15.28 10.72
C ALA A 152 6.54 -15.89 9.63
N THR A 153 7.83 -15.58 9.67
CA THR A 153 8.82 -16.09 8.70
C THR A 153 9.91 -16.83 9.43
N ALA A 154 10.10 -18.11 9.11
CA ALA A 154 11.17 -18.95 9.62
C ALA A 154 12.26 -19.16 8.56
N TYR A 155 13.49 -18.90 8.92
CA TYR A 155 14.68 -19.15 8.10
C TYR A 155 15.31 -20.48 8.56
N ILE A 156 15.05 -21.52 7.80
CA ILE A 156 15.58 -22.87 8.06
C ILE A 156 16.89 -23.01 7.27
N LYS A 157 17.96 -23.40 7.99
CA LYS A 157 19.26 -23.75 7.36
C LYS A 157 19.37 -25.24 7.23
#